data_308c271bdecc51a225245545bac92177
#
_entry.id   308c271bdecc51a225245545bac92177
#
_cell.length_a   1.000
_cell.length_b   1.000
_cell.length_c   1.000
_cell.angle_alpha   90.00
_cell.angle_beta   90.00
_cell.angle_gamma   90.00
#
_symmetry.space_group_name_H-M   'P 1'
#
loop_
_entity.id
_entity.type
_entity.pdbx_description
1 polymer ?
#
loop_
_entity_poly.entity_id
_entity_poly.type
_entity_poly.pdbx_seq_one_letter_code
_entity_poly.pdbx_strand_id
1 'polypeptide(L)'
;MNFSSTLKSLTKFPLGIYNIFLGMFTVVKHTTRDPITSDYPNKMPELYPRSRHRLALNVDPITGEHLCIACKQCERVCPDACISVIPHTEVKAKSTQFYIDHGLCMFCGLCTEVCPTDCIINTVDFEMSTETREDLIYDIKKLTLTQEQSREYFKMKGYTPKPKKAAA
;
A
#
# COMPACT_ATOMS: atom_id res chain seq x y z
N MET A 1 28.83 -25.24 -50.92
CA MET A 1 29.24 -24.68 -49.60
C MET A 1 30.29 -23.62 -49.87
N ASN A 2 29.99 -22.35 -49.58
CA ASN A 2 30.89 -21.21 -49.95
C ASN A 2 32.07 -21.15 -48.97
N PHE A 3 33.28 -21.48 -49.46
CA PHE A 3 34.56 -21.38 -48.74
C PHE A 3 34.79 -19.99 -48.09
N SER A 4 34.27 -18.94 -48.74
CA SER A 4 34.34 -17.55 -48.26
C SER A 4 33.54 -17.32 -46.94
N SER A 5 32.44 -18.03 -46.72
CA SER A 5 31.62 -17.89 -45.51
C SER A 5 32.25 -18.57 -44.28
N THR A 6 32.96 -19.66 -44.52
CA THR A 6 33.66 -20.41 -43.46
C THR A 6 34.90 -19.63 -42.96
N LEU A 7 35.61 -18.97 -43.88
CA LEU A 7 36.78 -18.15 -43.55
C LEU A 7 36.39 -16.92 -42.71
N LYS A 8 35.26 -16.26 -43.03
CA LYS A 8 34.68 -15.17 -42.26
C LYS A 8 34.18 -15.60 -40.88
N SER A 9 33.79 -16.86 -40.71
CA SER A 9 33.41 -17.42 -39.40
C SER A 9 34.63 -17.66 -38.53
N LEU A 10 35.74 -18.17 -39.10
CA LEU A 10 36.97 -18.39 -38.37
C LEU A 10 37.60 -17.10 -37.81
N THR A 11 37.51 -15.99 -38.52
CA THR A 11 38.06 -14.69 -38.05
C THR A 11 37.23 -14.08 -36.89
N LYS A 12 35.95 -14.49 -36.74
CA LYS A 12 35.10 -14.05 -35.63
C LYS A 12 35.30 -14.86 -34.34
N PHE A 13 35.93 -16.04 -34.45
CA PHE A 13 36.13 -16.93 -33.29
C PHE A 13 36.97 -16.30 -32.15
N PRO A 14 38.15 -15.67 -32.45
CA PRO A 14 38.94 -15.03 -31.38
C PRO A 14 38.21 -13.83 -30.77
N LEU A 15 37.41 -13.10 -31.57
CA LEU A 15 36.57 -12.00 -31.03
C LEU A 15 35.48 -12.53 -30.09
N GLY A 16 34.89 -13.68 -30.39
CA GLY A 16 33.92 -14.35 -29.51
C GLY A 16 34.53 -14.76 -28.17
N ILE A 17 35.73 -15.34 -28.18
CA ILE A 17 36.46 -15.70 -26.95
C ILE A 17 36.77 -14.45 -26.13
N TYR A 18 37.27 -13.39 -26.77
CA TYR A 18 37.54 -12.10 -26.09
C TYR A 18 36.29 -11.53 -25.41
N ASN A 19 35.15 -11.54 -26.08
CA ASN A 19 33.89 -11.07 -25.50
C ASN A 19 33.41 -11.91 -24.31
N ILE A 20 33.66 -13.23 -24.32
CA ILE A 20 33.36 -14.10 -23.18
C ILE A 20 34.21 -13.70 -21.97
N PHE A 21 35.52 -13.53 -22.16
CA PHE A 21 36.41 -13.11 -21.07
C PHE A 21 36.06 -11.71 -20.54
N LEU A 22 35.68 -10.79 -21.42
CA LEU A 22 35.25 -9.46 -21.02
C LEU A 22 33.93 -9.51 -20.22
N GLY A 23 32.98 -10.36 -20.61
CA GLY A 23 31.77 -10.63 -19.85
C GLY A 23 32.05 -11.23 -18.49
N MET A 24 32.93 -12.25 -18.40
CA MET A 24 33.34 -12.85 -17.12
C MET A 24 34.02 -11.83 -16.20
N PHE A 25 34.91 -11.00 -16.72
CA PHE A 25 35.55 -9.95 -15.95
C PHE A 25 34.56 -8.93 -15.38
N THR A 26 33.55 -8.58 -16.19
CA THR A 26 32.47 -7.69 -15.76
C THR A 26 31.69 -8.31 -14.60
N VAL A 27 31.34 -9.60 -14.66
CA VAL A 27 30.65 -10.30 -13.57
C VAL A 27 31.48 -10.34 -12.30
N VAL A 28 32.79 -10.68 -12.42
CA VAL A 28 33.71 -10.70 -11.28
C VAL A 28 33.80 -9.33 -10.61
N LYS A 29 33.86 -8.25 -11.39
CA LYS A 29 33.83 -6.88 -10.87
C LYS A 29 32.55 -6.56 -10.10
N HIS A 30 31.42 -7.11 -10.50
CA HIS A 30 30.14 -6.92 -9.79
C HIS A 30 30.06 -7.72 -8.47
N THR A 31 30.83 -8.80 -8.32
CA THR A 31 30.86 -9.60 -7.08
C THR A 31 31.40 -8.80 -5.87
N THR A 32 32.21 -7.78 -6.11
CA THR A 32 32.78 -6.93 -5.05
C THR A 32 31.91 -5.73 -4.66
N ARG A 33 30.73 -5.58 -5.29
CA ARG A 33 29.80 -4.50 -4.96
C ARG A 33 28.87 -4.91 -3.82
N ASP A 34 28.48 -3.94 -2.99
CA ASP A 34 27.47 -4.15 -1.98
C ASP A 34 26.13 -4.53 -2.62
N PRO A 35 25.39 -5.48 -2.03
CA PRO A 35 24.08 -5.88 -2.53
C PRO A 35 23.08 -4.71 -2.46
N ILE A 36 22.31 -4.50 -3.53
CA ILE A 36 21.26 -3.48 -3.59
C ILE A 36 19.95 -4.01 -3.01
N THR A 37 19.83 -5.34 -2.89
CA THR A 37 18.64 -6.00 -2.37
C THR A 37 18.49 -5.79 -0.87
N SER A 38 17.26 -5.56 -0.40
CA SER A 38 16.94 -5.56 1.03
C SER A 38 16.68 -6.98 1.51
N ASP A 39 17.17 -7.32 2.70
CA ASP A 39 17.01 -8.64 3.33
C ASP A 39 15.72 -8.65 4.17
N TYR A 40 14.57 -8.61 3.49
CA TYR A 40 13.25 -8.77 4.14
C TYR A 40 13.07 -10.26 4.54
N PRO A 41 12.56 -10.60 5.75
CA PRO A 41 11.99 -9.70 6.76
C PRO A 41 12.99 -9.16 7.80
N ASN A 42 14.30 -9.53 7.74
CA ASN A 42 15.28 -9.11 8.73
C ASN A 42 15.51 -7.59 8.72
N LYS A 43 15.44 -6.99 7.54
CA LYS A 43 15.50 -5.54 7.36
C LYS A 43 14.26 -5.04 6.64
N MET A 44 13.42 -4.30 7.35
CA MET A 44 12.24 -3.67 6.77
C MET A 44 12.64 -2.64 5.71
N PRO A 45 11.96 -2.64 4.53
CA PRO A 45 12.18 -1.59 3.53
C PRO A 45 11.73 -0.23 4.07
N GLU A 46 12.42 0.82 3.66
CA GLU A 46 11.99 2.18 3.95
C GLU A 46 10.79 2.53 3.07
N LEU A 47 9.63 2.71 3.72
CA LEU A 47 8.36 3.00 3.04
C LEU A 47 8.11 4.50 3.00
N TYR A 48 7.69 4.99 1.84
CA TYR A 48 7.34 6.41 1.69
C TYR A 48 5.99 6.71 2.34
N PRO A 49 5.81 7.86 3.00
CA PRO A 49 4.55 8.24 3.68
C PRO A 49 3.31 8.28 2.77
N ARG A 50 3.52 8.42 1.46
CA ARG A 50 2.43 8.42 0.45
C ARG A 50 2.18 7.07 -0.20
N SER A 51 2.81 6.00 0.29
CA SER A 51 2.55 4.66 -0.21
C SER A 51 1.11 4.24 0.04
N ARG A 52 0.52 3.55 -0.94
CA ARG A 52 -0.87 3.07 -0.88
C ARG A 52 -0.88 1.60 -0.51
N HIS A 53 -0.94 1.33 0.78
CA HIS A 53 -1.03 -0.03 1.32
C HIS A 53 -2.39 -0.24 2.00
N ARG A 54 -2.42 -0.99 3.09
CA ARG A 54 -3.63 -1.33 3.81
C ARG A 54 -4.48 -0.09 4.14
N LEU A 55 -5.78 -0.19 3.85
CA LEU A 55 -6.74 0.83 4.25
C LEU A 55 -7.04 0.73 5.75
N ALA A 56 -7.23 1.87 6.38
CA ALA A 56 -7.62 1.97 7.78
C ALA A 56 -8.60 3.10 8.02
N LEU A 57 -9.28 3.06 9.16
CA LEU A 57 -10.23 4.09 9.58
C LEU A 57 -9.61 4.96 10.67
N ASN A 58 -9.55 6.26 10.41
CA ASN A 58 -9.16 7.25 11.39
C ASN A 58 -10.22 7.46 12.47
N VAL A 59 -9.74 7.76 13.66
CA VAL A 59 -10.55 8.21 14.79
C VAL A 59 -10.20 9.66 15.12
N ASP A 60 -11.10 10.34 15.80
CA ASP A 60 -10.84 11.67 16.34
C ASP A 60 -9.70 11.57 17.38
N PRO A 61 -8.60 12.29 17.20
CA PRO A 61 -7.45 12.24 18.10
C PRO A 61 -7.75 12.71 19.53
N ILE A 62 -8.87 13.41 19.75
CA ILE A 62 -9.30 13.96 21.06
C ILE A 62 -10.32 13.01 21.71
N THR A 63 -11.40 12.67 21.00
CA THR A 63 -12.52 11.90 21.55
C THR A 63 -12.36 10.39 21.36
N GLY A 64 -11.53 9.94 20.42
CA GLY A 64 -11.40 8.53 20.04
C GLY A 64 -12.59 7.98 19.25
N GLU A 65 -13.54 8.83 18.86
CA GLU A 65 -14.69 8.41 18.07
C GLU A 65 -14.34 8.28 16.59
N HIS A 66 -15.03 7.37 15.88
CA HIS A 66 -14.88 7.23 14.44
C HIS A 66 -15.32 8.50 13.70
N LEU A 67 -14.53 8.91 12.72
CA LEU A 67 -14.83 10.07 11.88
C LEU A 67 -15.83 9.73 10.76
N CYS A 68 -16.23 8.47 10.60
CA CYS A 68 -17.15 8.04 9.55
C CYS A 68 -18.56 8.57 9.80
N ILE A 69 -19.09 9.29 8.81
CA ILE A 69 -20.44 9.84 8.81
C ILE A 69 -21.43 8.98 7.97
N ALA A 70 -21.04 7.78 7.58
CA ALA A 70 -21.83 6.84 6.79
C ALA A 70 -22.39 7.43 5.47
N CYS A 71 -21.68 8.34 4.80
CA CYS A 71 -22.12 8.98 3.55
C CYS A 71 -22.09 8.05 2.33
N LYS A 72 -21.49 6.85 2.44
CA LYS A 72 -21.39 5.82 1.38
C LYS A 72 -20.64 6.25 0.11
N GLN A 73 -19.92 7.37 0.12
CA GLN A 73 -19.17 7.82 -1.06
C GLN A 73 -18.02 6.85 -1.40
N CYS A 74 -17.34 6.33 -0.39
CA CYS A 74 -16.28 5.31 -0.56
C CYS A 74 -16.81 4.01 -1.18
N GLU A 75 -18.00 3.57 -0.77
CA GLU A 75 -18.70 2.39 -1.34
C GLU A 75 -19.02 2.59 -2.82
N ARG A 76 -19.56 3.77 -3.20
CA ARG A 76 -19.95 4.09 -4.58
C ARG A 76 -18.78 4.29 -5.53
N VAL A 77 -17.67 4.84 -5.05
CA VAL A 77 -16.49 5.14 -5.89
C VAL A 77 -15.62 3.92 -6.10
N CYS A 78 -15.79 2.86 -5.29
CA CYS A 78 -14.96 1.68 -5.37
C CYS A 78 -15.21 0.89 -6.65
N PRO A 79 -14.24 0.72 -7.56
CA PRO A 79 -14.44 -0.02 -8.82
C PRO A 79 -14.67 -1.51 -8.58
N ASP A 80 -14.08 -2.09 -7.52
CA ASP A 80 -14.19 -3.51 -7.19
C ASP A 80 -15.32 -3.82 -6.21
N ALA A 81 -16.11 -2.80 -5.80
CA ALA A 81 -17.21 -2.92 -4.83
C ALA A 81 -16.79 -3.67 -3.54
N CYS A 82 -15.53 -3.51 -3.11
CA CYS A 82 -14.97 -4.22 -1.96
C CYS A 82 -15.28 -3.55 -0.61
N ILE A 83 -16.00 -2.41 -0.60
CA ILE A 83 -16.35 -1.65 0.60
C ILE A 83 -17.86 -1.73 0.83
N SER A 84 -18.26 -2.04 2.05
CA SER A 84 -19.65 -2.02 2.47
C SER A 84 -19.83 -1.19 3.73
N VAL A 85 -20.76 -0.23 3.68
CA VAL A 85 -21.04 0.70 4.77
C VAL A 85 -22.50 0.63 5.17
N ILE A 86 -22.78 0.21 6.40
CA ILE A 86 -24.13 0.14 6.96
C ILE A 86 -24.31 1.28 7.96
N PRO A 87 -25.21 2.24 7.69
CA PRO A 87 -25.49 3.34 8.58
C PRO A 87 -26.19 2.89 9.85
N HIS A 88 -25.98 3.61 10.95
CA HIS A 88 -26.71 3.36 12.19
C HIS A 88 -28.18 3.82 12.03
N THR A 89 -29.11 3.01 12.53
CA THR A 89 -30.55 3.27 12.39
C THR A 89 -31.01 4.45 13.23
N GLU A 90 -30.44 4.63 14.41
CA GLU A 90 -30.86 5.68 15.37
C GLU A 90 -30.02 6.95 15.30
N VAL A 91 -28.73 6.83 14.95
CA VAL A 91 -27.81 7.94 14.86
C VAL A 91 -27.42 8.18 13.42
N LYS A 92 -28.09 9.14 12.76
CA LYS A 92 -27.94 9.44 11.31
C LYS A 92 -26.53 9.79 10.82
N ALA A 93 -25.57 9.99 11.70
CA ALA A 93 -24.22 10.43 11.36
C ALA A 93 -23.10 9.42 11.72
N LYS A 94 -23.44 8.16 11.98
CA LYS A 94 -22.44 7.13 12.31
C LYS A 94 -22.70 5.86 11.51
N SER A 95 -21.63 5.14 11.16
CA SER A 95 -21.73 3.79 10.62
C SER A 95 -21.77 2.78 11.77
N THR A 96 -22.68 1.82 11.71
CA THR A 96 -22.73 0.69 12.66
C THR A 96 -21.75 -0.39 12.26
N GLN A 97 -21.66 -0.63 10.96
CA GLN A 97 -20.78 -1.65 10.40
C GLN A 97 -20.06 -1.07 9.17
N PHE A 98 -18.81 -1.39 9.09
CA PHE A 98 -17.94 -1.01 7.98
C PHE A 98 -17.04 -2.19 7.66
N TYR A 99 -17.11 -2.67 6.43
CA TYR A 99 -16.34 -3.81 5.96
C TYR A 99 -15.53 -3.43 4.75
N ILE A 100 -14.29 -3.92 4.69
CA ILE A 100 -13.45 -3.88 3.48
C ILE A 100 -12.93 -5.29 3.23
N ASP A 101 -13.18 -5.80 2.03
CA ASP A 101 -12.53 -7.01 1.55
C ASP A 101 -11.21 -6.64 0.88
N HIS A 102 -10.10 -6.79 1.63
CA HIS A 102 -8.76 -6.53 1.11
C HIS A 102 -8.31 -7.56 0.08
N GLY A 103 -8.96 -8.72 0.01
CA GLY A 103 -8.70 -9.73 -1.01
C GLY A 103 -9.21 -9.34 -2.41
N LEU A 104 -10.13 -8.36 -2.49
CA LEU A 104 -10.60 -7.77 -3.75
C LEU A 104 -10.02 -6.37 -4.00
N CYS A 105 -9.52 -5.70 -2.97
CA CYS A 105 -9.08 -4.32 -3.04
C CYS A 105 -7.80 -4.17 -3.87
N MET A 106 -7.83 -3.31 -4.90
CA MET A 106 -6.66 -2.97 -5.72
C MET A 106 -5.80 -1.83 -5.16
N PHE A 107 -6.11 -1.32 -3.96
CA PHE A 107 -5.39 -0.22 -3.28
C PHE A 107 -5.25 1.06 -4.12
N CYS A 108 -6.22 1.37 -4.97
CA CYS A 108 -6.19 2.53 -5.86
C CYS A 108 -6.28 3.88 -5.13
N GLY A 109 -6.83 3.91 -3.90
CA GLY A 109 -6.94 5.11 -3.07
C GLY A 109 -8.09 6.05 -3.42
N LEU A 110 -8.97 5.73 -4.36
CA LEU A 110 -10.13 6.58 -4.71
C LEU A 110 -11.07 6.82 -3.53
N CYS A 111 -11.24 5.79 -2.67
CA CYS A 111 -12.05 5.90 -1.46
C CYS A 111 -11.50 6.91 -0.45
N THR A 112 -10.18 7.06 -0.38
CA THR A 112 -9.53 8.03 0.52
C THR A 112 -9.63 9.45 -0.01
N GLU A 113 -9.63 9.62 -1.33
CA GLU A 113 -9.74 10.93 -1.99
C GLU A 113 -11.16 11.52 -1.87
N VAL A 114 -12.19 10.66 -1.95
CA VAL A 114 -13.59 11.09 -1.91
C VAL A 114 -14.13 11.28 -0.49
N CYS A 115 -13.41 10.85 0.54
CA CYS A 115 -13.87 10.91 1.92
C CYS A 115 -13.88 12.33 2.48
N PRO A 116 -15.04 12.94 2.80
CA PRO A 116 -15.11 14.33 3.25
C PRO A 116 -14.59 14.55 4.67
N THR A 117 -14.43 13.48 5.44
CA THR A 117 -13.98 13.54 6.84
C THR A 117 -12.58 12.98 7.05
N ASP A 118 -11.86 12.61 5.97
CA ASP A 118 -10.57 11.90 6.06
C ASP A 118 -10.63 10.66 6.99
N CYS A 119 -11.79 10.01 7.06
CA CYS A 119 -11.98 8.83 7.90
C CYS A 119 -11.24 7.63 7.35
N ILE A 120 -11.39 7.33 6.04
CA ILE A 120 -10.68 6.22 5.40
C ILE A 120 -9.36 6.73 4.82
N ILE A 121 -8.27 6.06 5.16
CA ILE A 121 -6.91 6.44 4.74
C ILE A 121 -6.10 5.24 4.30
N ASN A 122 -5.06 5.49 3.48
CA ASN A 122 -4.02 4.51 3.23
C ASN A 122 -2.98 4.57 4.34
N THR A 123 -2.58 3.42 4.84
CA THR A 123 -1.46 3.28 5.79
C THR A 123 -0.20 2.84 5.06
N VAL A 124 0.92 2.86 5.74
CA VAL A 124 2.19 2.28 5.26
C VAL A 124 2.33 0.80 5.62
N ASP A 125 1.34 0.24 6.32
CA ASP A 125 1.31 -1.16 6.73
C ASP A 125 0.90 -2.04 5.54
N PHE A 126 1.76 -2.98 5.15
CA PHE A 126 1.57 -3.88 4.02
C PHE A 126 1.53 -5.36 4.41
N GLU A 127 1.80 -5.67 5.66
CA GLU A 127 1.82 -7.04 6.15
C GLU A 127 0.38 -7.52 6.43
N MET A 128 -0.25 -8.12 5.41
CA MET A 128 -1.62 -8.63 5.47
C MET A 128 -1.72 -10.10 5.08
N SER A 129 -0.61 -10.80 5.07
CA SER A 129 -0.57 -12.22 4.73
C SER A 129 -1.38 -13.05 5.72
N THR A 130 -2.32 -13.84 5.24
CA THR A 130 -3.19 -14.72 6.03
C THR A 130 -3.35 -16.08 5.37
N GLU A 131 -3.72 -17.09 6.13
CA GLU A 131 -3.94 -18.45 5.63
C GLU A 131 -5.31 -18.60 4.94
N THR A 132 -6.31 -17.83 5.38
CA THR A 132 -7.66 -17.89 4.85
C THR A 132 -8.08 -16.57 4.23
N ARG A 133 -8.95 -16.63 3.21
CA ARG A 133 -9.44 -15.43 2.53
C ARG A 133 -10.36 -14.61 3.42
N GLU A 134 -11.11 -15.26 4.30
CA GLU A 134 -12.04 -14.63 5.22
C GLU A 134 -11.33 -13.66 6.17
N ASP A 135 -10.08 -13.93 6.51
CA ASP A 135 -9.27 -13.07 7.37
C ASP A 135 -8.89 -11.73 6.71
N LEU A 136 -8.98 -11.64 5.38
CA LEU A 136 -8.79 -10.41 4.63
C LEU A 136 -10.03 -9.51 4.61
N ILE A 137 -11.18 -9.99 5.10
CA ILE A 137 -12.37 -9.19 5.31
C ILE A 137 -12.23 -8.48 6.66
N TYR A 138 -11.92 -7.20 6.61
CA TYR A 138 -11.71 -6.39 7.81
C TYR A 138 -13.01 -5.69 8.20
N ASP A 139 -13.41 -5.92 9.43
CA ASP A 139 -14.52 -5.21 10.09
C ASP A 139 -14.05 -3.86 10.66
N ILE A 140 -14.98 -3.05 11.14
CA ILE A 140 -14.72 -1.74 11.72
C ILE A 140 -13.67 -1.78 12.84
N LYS A 141 -13.62 -2.87 13.62
CA LYS A 141 -12.68 -3.01 14.73
C LYS A 141 -11.26 -3.23 14.25
N LYS A 142 -11.06 -4.09 13.25
CA LYS A 142 -9.74 -4.35 12.64
C LYS A 142 -9.23 -3.16 11.83
N LEU A 143 -10.15 -2.37 11.25
CA LEU A 143 -9.81 -1.20 10.45
C LEU A 143 -9.45 0.03 11.28
N THR A 144 -9.95 0.12 12.52
CA THR A 144 -9.79 1.30 13.37
C THR A 144 -8.34 1.46 13.82
N LEU A 145 -7.78 2.64 13.58
CA LEU A 145 -6.47 3.02 14.09
C LEU A 145 -6.56 3.40 15.58
N THR A 146 -5.44 3.26 16.27
CA THR A 146 -5.31 3.80 17.62
C THR A 146 -5.30 5.33 17.59
N GLN A 147 -5.66 5.98 18.70
CA GLN A 147 -5.62 7.44 18.81
C GLN A 147 -4.23 8.03 18.51
N GLU A 148 -3.17 7.31 18.90
CA GLU A 148 -1.78 7.76 18.66
C GLU A 148 -1.45 7.75 17.17
N GLN A 149 -1.78 6.68 16.45
CA GLN A 149 -1.59 6.59 15.00
C GLN A 149 -2.40 7.64 14.25
N SER A 150 -3.64 7.88 14.67
CA SER A 150 -4.48 8.95 14.09
C SER A 150 -3.89 10.34 14.33
N ARG A 151 -3.35 10.61 15.53
CA ARG A 151 -2.64 11.88 15.83
C ARG A 151 -1.43 12.07 14.94
N GLU A 152 -0.64 11.03 14.74
CA GLU A 152 0.53 11.07 13.87
C GLU A 152 0.14 11.38 12.42
N TYR A 153 -0.89 10.71 11.91
CA TYR A 153 -1.43 10.96 10.57
C TYR A 153 -1.87 12.43 10.38
N PHE A 154 -2.65 12.96 11.31
CA PHE A 154 -3.11 14.36 11.24
C PHE A 154 -1.95 15.35 11.38
N LYS A 155 -0.95 15.03 12.20
CA LYS A 155 0.26 15.85 12.33
C LYS A 155 1.06 15.90 11.02
N MET A 156 1.20 14.77 10.31
CA MET A 156 1.86 14.71 9.01
C MET A 156 1.10 15.53 7.94
N LYS A 157 -0.24 15.55 7.99
CA LYS A 157 -1.08 16.38 7.10
C LYS A 157 -1.10 17.87 7.45
N GLY A 158 -0.50 18.28 8.57
CA GLY A 158 -0.59 19.66 9.06
C GLY A 158 -1.99 20.07 9.51
N TYR A 159 -2.84 19.10 9.78
CA TYR A 159 -4.22 19.30 10.21
C TYR A 159 -4.32 19.28 11.74
N THR A 160 -4.76 20.38 12.32
CA THR A 160 -5.19 20.42 13.72
C THR A 160 -6.70 20.23 13.74
N PRO A 161 -7.23 19.12 14.26
CA PRO A 161 -8.67 18.93 14.36
C PRO A 161 -9.28 20.04 15.22
N LYS A 162 -10.25 20.77 14.67
CA LYS A 162 -11.00 21.75 15.44
C LYS A 162 -11.83 21.00 16.48
N PRO A 163 -11.77 21.38 17.77
CA PRO A 163 -12.62 20.74 18.77
C PRO A 163 -14.09 20.93 18.35
N LYS A 164 -14.83 19.83 18.24
CA LYS A 164 -16.27 19.90 18.04
C LYS A 164 -16.83 20.71 19.22
N LYS A 165 -17.51 21.83 18.93
CA LYS A 165 -18.30 22.53 19.94
C LYS A 165 -19.25 21.49 20.55
N ALA A 166 -19.15 21.27 21.86
CA ALA A 166 -20.10 20.45 22.57
C ALA A 166 -21.51 20.95 22.18
N ALA A 167 -22.31 20.06 21.62
CA ALA A 167 -23.70 20.36 21.36
C ALA A 167 -24.36 20.65 22.72
N ALA A 168 -24.74 21.89 22.92
CA ALA A 168 -25.54 22.31 24.07
C ALA A 168 -26.97 21.75 23.93
#